data_aab6b52bdf00d0cbb38d26d788079053
#
_entry.id   aab6b52bdf00d0cbb38d26d788079053
#
_cell.length_a   1.000
_cell.length_b   1.000
_cell.length_c   1.000
_cell.angle_alpha   90.00
_cell.angle_beta   90.00
_cell.angle_gamma   90.00
#
_symmetry.space_group_name_H-M   'P 1'
#
loop_
_entity.id
_entity.type
_entity.pdbx_description
1 polymer ?
#
loop_
_entity_poly.entity_id
_entity_poly.type
_entity_poly.pdbx_seq_one_letter_code
_entity_poly.pdbx_strand_id
1 'polypeptide(L)'
;KTQWVGYKVQVVESVDPDKPAKDKGEPTENFITEILTTEAAQDEMAGMAEALRTEQQHHEIKPPAMYADGGYVTEKTLTEAEQNGMALLGPVRPDPHKGPYNADAFHVDIDKRQAVCPQGNTSTQCSHIKDAYLGTEYYRIEWGSQCDSCPIQKQCTQAKSGRRILVVGLR
;
A
#
# COMPACT_ATOMS: atom_id res chain seq x y z
N LYS A 1 15.04 -13.65 -18.50
CA LYS A 1 14.38 -12.33 -18.35
C LYS A 1 13.43 -12.16 -19.52
N THR A 2 12.13 -12.16 -19.25
CA THR A 2 11.12 -11.88 -20.29
C THR A 2 11.16 -10.38 -20.57
N GLN A 3 11.43 -10.01 -21.81
CA GLN A 3 11.41 -8.61 -22.24
C GLN A 3 10.01 -8.30 -22.77
N TRP A 4 9.32 -7.36 -22.15
CA TRP A 4 8.02 -6.89 -22.60
C TRP A 4 8.22 -5.67 -23.49
N VAL A 5 7.66 -5.73 -24.70
CA VAL A 5 7.58 -4.60 -25.61
C VAL A 5 6.11 -4.30 -25.84
N GLY A 6 5.70 -3.07 -25.55
CA GLY A 6 4.30 -2.66 -25.68
C GLY A 6 3.98 -1.38 -24.94
N TYR A 7 2.71 -1.15 -24.74
CA TYR A 7 2.17 0.04 -24.08
C TYR A 7 1.26 -0.37 -22.92
N LYS A 8 1.16 0.51 -21.92
CA LYS A 8 0.14 0.48 -20.87
C LYS A 8 -0.83 1.62 -21.11
N VAL A 9 -2.09 1.37 -20.82
CA VAL A 9 -3.13 2.40 -20.86
C VAL A 9 -3.66 2.58 -19.45
N GLN A 10 -3.68 3.81 -18.99
CA GLN A 10 -4.31 4.21 -17.72
C GLN A 10 -5.55 5.02 -18.08
N VAL A 11 -6.63 4.70 -17.41
CA VAL A 11 -7.94 5.33 -17.62
C VAL A 11 -8.39 5.91 -16.30
N VAL A 12 -8.75 7.18 -16.30
CA VAL A 12 -9.40 7.85 -15.18
C VAL A 12 -10.86 8.03 -15.51
N GLU A 13 -11.72 7.68 -14.58
CA GLU A 13 -13.17 7.71 -14.74
C GLU A 13 -13.79 8.46 -13.56
N SER A 14 -14.76 9.33 -13.85
CA SER A 14 -15.56 9.95 -12.81
C SER A 14 -16.49 8.94 -12.15
N VAL A 15 -16.62 8.99 -10.83
CA VAL A 15 -17.51 8.14 -10.05
C VAL A 15 -18.39 9.01 -9.17
N ASP A 16 -19.70 8.79 -9.17
CA ASP A 16 -20.61 9.42 -8.23
C ASP A 16 -20.69 8.55 -6.95
N PRO A 17 -20.12 9.01 -5.81
CA PRO A 17 -20.09 8.22 -4.58
C PRO A 17 -21.47 8.02 -3.95
N ASP A 18 -22.44 8.88 -4.28
CA ASP A 18 -23.79 8.85 -3.72
C ASP A 18 -24.73 7.93 -4.52
N LYS A 19 -24.29 7.49 -5.69
CA LYS A 19 -25.04 6.51 -6.50
C LYS A 19 -24.49 5.11 -6.20
N PRO A 20 -25.29 4.23 -5.56
CA PRO A 20 -24.87 2.84 -5.38
C PRO A 20 -24.59 2.21 -6.74
N ALA A 21 -23.61 1.30 -6.80
CA ALA A 21 -23.35 0.50 -7.98
C ALA A 21 -24.67 -0.15 -8.39
N LYS A 22 -25.22 0.30 -9.52
CA LYS A 22 -26.48 -0.20 -10.05
C LYS A 22 -26.30 -1.66 -10.46
N ASP A 23 -27.38 -2.41 -10.39
CA ASP A 23 -27.43 -3.79 -10.90
C ASP A 23 -26.90 -3.84 -12.35
N LYS A 24 -26.22 -4.93 -12.68
CA LYS A 24 -25.58 -5.15 -13.98
C LYS A 24 -26.56 -4.85 -15.12
N GLY A 25 -26.35 -3.76 -15.83
CA GLY A 25 -27.07 -3.41 -17.06
C GLY A 25 -27.70 -2.03 -17.13
N GLU A 26 -27.68 -1.23 -16.07
CA GLU A 26 -28.09 0.18 -16.17
C GLU A 26 -26.88 1.07 -16.52
N PRO A 27 -27.04 2.03 -17.45
CA PRO A 27 -25.95 2.94 -17.80
C PRO A 27 -25.55 3.77 -16.59
N THR A 28 -24.28 3.77 -16.26
CA THR A 28 -23.69 4.69 -15.27
C THR A 28 -23.50 6.04 -15.96
N GLU A 29 -23.71 7.12 -15.23
CA GLU A 29 -23.40 8.48 -15.70
C GLU A 29 -21.92 8.84 -15.49
N ASN A 30 -21.04 7.82 -15.51
CA ASN A 30 -19.62 8.00 -15.37
C ASN A 30 -18.99 8.36 -16.70
N PHE A 31 -18.01 9.22 -16.68
CA PHE A 31 -17.28 9.67 -17.86
C PHE A 31 -15.80 9.32 -17.71
N ILE A 32 -15.19 8.92 -18.81
CA ILE A 32 -13.73 8.85 -18.87
C ILE A 32 -13.23 10.29 -18.93
N THR A 33 -12.46 10.69 -17.93
CA THR A 33 -11.93 12.04 -17.78
C THR A 33 -10.51 12.16 -18.30
N GLU A 34 -9.72 11.07 -18.27
CA GLU A 34 -8.38 11.05 -18.87
C GLU A 34 -8.00 9.66 -19.36
N ILE A 35 -7.25 9.60 -20.45
CA ILE A 35 -6.62 8.39 -20.97
C ILE A 35 -5.14 8.69 -21.23
N LEU A 36 -4.27 8.01 -20.52
CA LEU A 36 -2.82 8.10 -20.70
C LEU A 36 -2.27 6.79 -21.23
N THR A 37 -1.49 6.86 -22.30
CA THR A 37 -0.74 5.73 -22.84
C THR A 37 0.74 5.91 -22.55
N THR A 38 1.36 4.93 -21.89
CA THR A 38 2.76 4.92 -21.54
C THR A 38 3.47 3.68 -22.07
N GLU A 39 4.79 3.71 -22.13
CA GLU A 39 5.57 2.52 -22.46
C GLU A 39 5.38 1.43 -21.40
N ALA A 40 5.33 0.15 -21.81
CA ALA A 40 5.13 -0.97 -20.90
C ALA A 40 6.21 -1.08 -19.81
N ALA A 41 7.40 -0.56 -20.06
CA ALA A 41 8.52 -0.55 -19.11
C ALA A 41 8.43 0.59 -18.07
N GLN A 42 7.57 1.59 -18.29
CA GLN A 42 7.39 2.69 -17.35
C GLN A 42 6.76 2.21 -16.04
N ASP A 43 7.16 2.81 -14.94
CA ASP A 43 6.58 2.53 -13.62
C ASP A 43 5.09 2.92 -13.59
N GLU A 44 4.25 2.06 -13.04
CA GLU A 44 2.80 2.26 -12.98
C GLU A 44 2.41 3.46 -12.12
N MET A 45 3.17 3.69 -11.05
CA MET A 45 2.90 4.80 -10.14
C MET A 45 3.21 6.15 -10.79
N ALA A 46 4.31 6.21 -11.56
CA ALA A 46 4.66 7.39 -12.34
C ALA A 46 3.58 7.70 -13.38
N GLY A 47 3.06 6.67 -14.02
CA GLY A 47 1.97 6.81 -14.98
C GLY A 47 0.67 7.33 -14.35
N MET A 48 0.28 6.85 -13.17
CA MET A 48 -0.89 7.36 -12.45
C MET A 48 -0.72 8.84 -12.07
N ALA A 49 0.43 9.22 -11.52
CA ALA A 49 0.71 10.60 -11.15
C ALA A 49 0.66 11.53 -12.39
N GLU A 50 1.15 11.06 -13.53
CA GLU A 50 1.07 11.79 -14.79
C GLU A 50 -0.36 11.93 -15.29
N ALA A 51 -1.18 10.87 -15.24
CA ALA A 51 -2.58 10.91 -15.64
C ALA A 51 -3.36 11.96 -14.82
N LEU A 52 -3.20 11.99 -13.50
CA LEU A 52 -3.83 12.98 -12.62
C LEU A 52 -3.36 14.40 -12.93
N ARG A 53 -2.06 14.58 -13.19
CA ARG A 53 -1.51 15.88 -13.56
C ARG A 53 -2.08 16.37 -14.89
N THR A 54 -2.21 15.49 -15.86
CA THR A 54 -2.75 15.79 -17.19
C THR A 54 -4.25 16.13 -17.11
N GLU A 55 -5.00 15.36 -16.32
CA GLU A 55 -6.42 15.64 -16.04
C GLU A 55 -6.62 17.03 -15.44
N GLN A 56 -5.80 17.39 -14.44
CA GLN A 56 -5.87 18.72 -13.83
C GLN A 56 -5.50 19.84 -14.82
N GLN A 57 -4.48 19.60 -15.68
CA GLN A 57 -4.03 20.61 -16.65
C GLN A 57 -5.01 20.80 -17.80
N HIS A 58 -5.61 19.71 -18.32
CA HIS A 58 -6.46 19.76 -19.49
C HIS A 58 -7.92 20.09 -19.15
N HIS A 59 -8.39 19.61 -18.01
CA HIS A 59 -9.80 19.69 -17.64
C HIS A 59 -10.06 20.50 -16.37
N GLU A 60 -9.00 21.01 -15.71
CA GLU A 60 -9.10 21.73 -14.43
C GLU A 60 -9.77 20.90 -13.32
N ILE A 61 -9.79 19.56 -13.50
CA ILE A 61 -10.40 18.63 -12.53
C ILE A 61 -9.40 18.36 -11.40
N LYS A 62 -9.86 18.58 -10.16
CA LYS A 62 -9.14 18.20 -8.96
C LYS A 62 -10.09 17.42 -8.05
N PRO A 63 -10.10 16.09 -8.15
CA PRO A 63 -11.03 15.29 -7.37
C PRO A 63 -10.71 15.36 -5.87
N PRO A 64 -11.72 15.44 -4.98
CA PRO A 64 -11.49 15.38 -3.54
C PRO A 64 -11.09 13.98 -3.07
N ALA A 65 -11.46 12.96 -3.82
CA ALA A 65 -11.11 11.56 -3.55
C ALA A 65 -10.88 10.81 -4.84
N MET A 66 -9.98 9.83 -4.78
CA MET A 66 -9.68 8.91 -5.87
C MET A 66 -9.73 7.47 -5.37
N TYR A 67 -10.39 6.62 -6.15
CA TYR A 67 -10.40 5.17 -5.92
C TYR A 67 -9.39 4.51 -6.86
N ALA A 68 -8.48 3.73 -6.30
CA ALA A 68 -7.45 3.01 -7.05
C ALA A 68 -7.37 1.55 -6.62
N ASP A 69 -6.81 0.68 -7.46
CA ASP A 69 -6.55 -0.69 -7.04
C ASP A 69 -5.38 -0.76 -6.02
N GLY A 70 -5.24 -1.89 -5.33
CA GLY A 70 -4.23 -2.06 -4.28
C GLY A 70 -2.79 -1.95 -4.77
N GLY A 71 -2.57 -1.98 -6.09
CA GLY A 71 -1.27 -1.72 -6.69
C GLY A 71 -0.80 -0.30 -6.48
N TYR A 72 -1.73 0.64 -6.49
CA TYR A 72 -1.47 2.08 -6.36
C TYR A 72 -1.54 2.60 -4.93
N VAL A 73 -2.10 1.83 -3.99
CA VAL A 73 -2.19 2.24 -2.57
C VAL A 73 -0.90 1.87 -1.85
N THR A 74 0.00 2.83 -1.74
CA THR A 74 1.29 2.71 -1.05
C THR A 74 1.45 3.87 -0.07
N GLU A 75 2.37 3.75 0.90
CA GLU A 75 2.69 4.82 1.84
C GLU A 75 3.02 6.13 1.09
N LYS A 76 3.87 6.04 0.06
CA LYS A 76 4.26 7.18 -0.75
C LYS A 76 3.07 7.86 -1.42
N THR A 77 2.21 7.10 -2.12
CA THR A 77 1.06 7.66 -2.83
C THR A 77 -0.02 8.20 -1.91
N LEU A 78 -0.22 7.59 -0.74
CA LEU A 78 -1.10 8.12 0.29
C LEU A 78 -0.61 9.47 0.80
N THR A 79 0.70 9.58 1.08
CA THR A 79 1.32 10.84 1.54
C THR A 79 1.23 11.93 0.48
N GLU A 80 1.54 11.60 -0.78
CA GLU A 80 1.44 12.54 -1.90
C GLU A 80 0.00 13.00 -2.13
N ALA A 81 -0.97 12.10 -2.05
CA ALA A 81 -2.38 12.42 -2.17
C ALA A 81 -2.84 13.38 -1.05
N GLU A 82 -2.47 13.09 0.20
CA GLU A 82 -2.79 13.93 1.36
C GLU A 82 -2.18 15.34 1.23
N GLN A 83 -0.92 15.45 0.82
CA GLN A 83 -0.25 16.74 0.56
C GLN A 83 -0.95 17.55 -0.53
N ASN A 84 -1.58 16.89 -1.49
CA ASN A 84 -2.37 17.51 -2.55
C ASN A 84 -3.85 17.73 -2.15
N GLY A 85 -4.23 17.43 -0.92
CA GLY A 85 -5.60 17.60 -0.41
C GLY A 85 -6.60 16.65 -1.05
N MET A 86 -6.16 15.45 -1.47
CA MET A 86 -6.96 14.40 -2.08
C MET A 86 -6.95 13.14 -1.19
N ALA A 87 -8.09 12.52 -1.01
CA ALA A 87 -8.18 11.22 -0.35
C ALA A 87 -7.94 10.08 -1.37
N LEU A 88 -6.85 9.32 -1.22
CA LEU A 88 -6.63 8.10 -2.01
C LEU A 88 -7.23 6.90 -1.28
N LEU A 89 -8.16 6.22 -1.92
CA LEU A 89 -8.92 5.10 -1.38
C LEU A 89 -8.67 3.84 -2.23
N GLY A 90 -8.51 2.70 -1.60
CA GLY A 90 -8.35 1.43 -2.29
C GLY A 90 -7.98 0.29 -1.35
N PRO A 91 -7.99 -0.95 -1.84
CA PRO A 91 -7.67 -2.11 -1.02
C PRO A 91 -6.20 -2.08 -0.60
N VAL A 92 -5.96 -2.27 0.68
CA VAL A 92 -4.59 -2.48 1.20
C VAL A 92 -4.08 -3.83 0.70
N ARG A 93 -2.83 -3.87 0.25
CA ARG A 93 -2.19 -5.14 -0.13
C ARG A 93 -2.20 -6.10 1.05
N PRO A 94 -2.67 -7.33 0.86
CA PRO A 94 -2.63 -8.31 1.93
C PRO A 94 -1.18 -8.61 2.32
N ASP A 95 -0.97 -8.91 3.60
CA ASP A 95 0.33 -9.40 4.07
C ASP A 95 0.75 -10.61 3.21
N PRO A 96 1.95 -10.59 2.63
CA PRO A 96 2.47 -11.73 1.85
C PRO A 96 2.60 -13.01 2.70
N HIS A 97 2.60 -12.88 4.02
CA HIS A 97 2.62 -14.00 4.93
C HIS A 97 1.23 -14.64 5.05
N LYS A 98 1.00 -15.74 4.33
CA LYS A 98 -0.29 -16.45 4.26
C LYS A 98 -0.61 -17.34 5.48
N GLY A 99 0.17 -17.30 6.52
CA GLY A 99 -0.03 -18.12 7.73
C GLY A 99 -1.01 -17.48 8.73
N PRO A 100 -1.42 -18.24 9.77
CA PRO A 100 -2.29 -17.73 10.82
C PRO A 100 -1.68 -16.61 11.67
N TYR A 101 -0.38 -16.36 11.51
CA TYR A 101 0.38 -15.35 12.21
C TYR A 101 0.90 -14.26 11.27
N ASN A 102 -0.01 -13.72 10.42
CA ASN A 102 0.24 -12.55 9.61
C ASN A 102 0.43 -11.30 10.49
N ALA A 103 0.64 -10.13 9.89
CA ALA A 103 0.87 -8.88 10.64
C ALA A 103 -0.28 -8.53 11.59
N ASP A 104 -1.54 -8.84 11.22
CA ASP A 104 -2.74 -8.54 12.02
C ASP A 104 -2.80 -9.34 13.34
N ALA A 105 -2.07 -10.46 13.43
CA ALA A 105 -1.98 -11.25 14.64
C ALA A 105 -1.09 -10.63 15.73
N PHE A 106 -0.42 -9.51 15.42
CA PHE A 106 0.46 -8.79 16.34
C PHE A 106 -0.21 -7.51 16.81
N HIS A 107 -0.14 -7.25 18.11
CA HIS A 107 -0.63 -6.00 18.65
C HIS A 107 0.51 -4.97 18.69
N VAL A 108 0.41 -3.92 17.88
CA VAL A 108 1.43 -2.87 17.74
C VAL A 108 0.99 -1.61 18.48
N ASP A 109 1.85 -1.13 19.38
CA ASP A 109 1.72 0.15 20.07
C ASP A 109 2.83 1.08 19.56
N ILE A 110 2.46 1.97 18.64
CA ILE A 110 3.41 2.88 17.98
C ILE A 110 3.97 3.90 18.98
N ASP A 111 3.14 4.39 19.89
CA ASP A 111 3.53 5.41 20.86
C ASP A 111 4.59 4.87 21.82
N LYS A 112 4.43 3.62 22.25
CA LYS A 112 5.40 2.93 23.08
C LYS A 112 6.55 2.30 22.29
N ARG A 113 6.48 2.32 20.96
CA ARG A 113 7.44 1.65 20.07
C ARG A 113 7.62 0.18 20.41
N GLN A 114 6.53 -0.51 20.65
CA GLN A 114 6.50 -1.91 21.05
C GLN A 114 5.45 -2.68 20.30
N ALA A 115 5.62 -3.98 20.23
CA ALA A 115 4.58 -4.87 19.75
C ALA A 115 4.56 -6.15 20.58
N VAL A 116 3.37 -6.74 20.71
CA VAL A 116 3.14 -8.03 21.37
C VAL A 116 2.85 -9.07 20.30
N CYS A 117 3.60 -10.17 20.31
CA CYS A 117 3.42 -11.27 19.38
C CYS A 117 2.26 -12.19 19.81
N PRO A 118 1.76 -13.10 18.94
CA PRO A 118 0.68 -14.02 19.25
C PRO A 118 0.94 -14.96 20.44
N GLN A 119 2.21 -15.12 20.87
CA GLN A 119 2.56 -15.87 22.08
C GLN A 119 2.65 -14.97 23.33
N GLY A 120 2.22 -13.71 23.25
CA GLY A 120 2.21 -12.78 24.37
C GLY A 120 3.58 -12.16 24.69
N ASN A 121 4.62 -12.41 23.89
CA ASN A 121 5.93 -11.82 24.13
C ASN A 121 5.97 -10.39 23.59
N THR A 122 6.46 -9.46 24.41
CA THR A 122 6.72 -8.08 23.98
C THR A 122 8.03 -8.02 23.19
N SER A 123 8.07 -7.20 22.16
CA SER A 123 9.25 -6.95 21.34
C SER A 123 10.42 -6.44 22.18
N THR A 124 11.62 -6.86 21.83
CA THR A 124 12.86 -6.47 22.52
C THR A 124 13.54 -5.26 21.89
N GLN A 125 13.25 -4.99 20.63
CA GLN A 125 13.87 -3.91 19.87
C GLN A 125 12.87 -3.26 18.93
N CYS A 126 12.95 -1.92 18.83
CA CYS A 126 12.26 -1.12 17.83
C CYS A 126 13.24 -0.10 17.26
N SER A 127 13.56 -0.21 16.01
CA SER A 127 14.48 0.69 15.30
C SER A 127 13.71 1.58 14.35
N HIS A 128 13.94 2.90 14.38
CA HIS A 128 13.43 3.82 13.39
C HIS A 128 14.37 3.83 12.19
N ILE A 129 13.87 3.46 11.04
CA ILE A 129 14.61 3.40 9.78
C ILE A 129 14.10 4.51 8.87
N LYS A 130 15.04 5.27 8.32
CA LYS A 130 14.79 6.24 7.25
C LYS A 130 15.42 5.70 5.98
N ASP A 131 14.59 5.29 5.04
CA ASP A 131 15.05 4.83 3.74
C ASP A 131 15.16 6.02 2.79
N ALA A 132 16.38 6.53 2.63
CA ALA A 132 16.64 7.68 1.77
C ALA A 132 16.41 7.39 0.28
N TYR A 133 16.48 6.12 -0.13
CA TYR A 133 16.26 5.71 -1.53
C TYR A 133 14.77 5.66 -1.87
N LEU A 134 13.95 5.12 -0.98
CA LEU A 134 12.51 5.04 -1.14
C LEU A 134 11.77 6.28 -0.63
N GLY A 135 12.45 7.15 0.14
CA GLY A 135 11.83 8.31 0.77
C GLY A 135 10.80 7.96 1.85
N THR A 136 10.93 6.76 2.44
CA THR A 136 9.98 6.25 3.43
C THR A 136 10.62 6.14 4.82
N GLU A 137 9.79 6.26 5.84
CA GLU A 137 10.22 6.03 7.24
C GLU A 137 9.37 4.93 7.86
N TYR A 138 9.99 4.03 8.60
CA TYR A 138 9.29 2.94 9.24
C TYR A 138 9.94 2.49 10.54
N TYR A 139 9.15 1.85 11.39
CA TYR A 139 9.67 1.10 12.52
C TYR A 139 9.94 -0.36 12.12
N ARG A 140 11.12 -0.83 12.47
CA ARG A 140 11.51 -2.24 12.41
C ARG A 140 11.48 -2.80 13.82
N ILE A 141 10.54 -3.71 14.08
CA ILE A 141 10.26 -4.25 15.41
C ILE A 141 10.66 -5.73 15.43
N GLU A 142 11.40 -6.13 16.47
CA GLU A 142 12.02 -7.45 16.60
C GLU A 142 11.86 -8.02 18.00
N TRP A 143 11.83 -9.36 18.08
CA TRP A 143 11.76 -10.14 19.33
C TRP A 143 13.09 -10.84 19.67
N GLY A 144 14.08 -10.77 18.79
CA GLY A 144 15.41 -11.32 19.00
C GLY A 144 15.40 -12.82 19.35
N SER A 145 16.13 -13.19 20.39
CA SER A 145 16.27 -14.58 20.84
C SER A 145 14.98 -15.20 21.41
N GLN A 146 13.97 -14.41 21.72
CA GLN A 146 12.67 -14.94 22.16
C GLN A 146 12.00 -15.82 21.07
N CYS A 147 12.36 -15.61 19.80
CA CYS A 147 11.88 -16.45 18.71
C CYS A 147 12.57 -17.82 18.64
N ASP A 148 13.79 -17.96 19.17
CA ASP A 148 14.63 -19.15 18.95
C ASP A 148 14.03 -20.42 19.58
N SER A 149 13.30 -20.29 20.69
CA SER A 149 12.61 -21.39 21.38
C SER A 149 11.07 -21.35 21.24
N CYS A 150 10.56 -20.53 20.33
CA CYS A 150 9.13 -20.31 20.20
C CYS A 150 8.43 -21.54 19.56
N PRO A 151 7.38 -22.11 20.19
CA PRO A 151 6.71 -23.30 19.68
C PRO A 151 6.03 -23.11 18.31
N ILE A 152 5.65 -21.87 17.98
CA ILE A 152 5.01 -21.53 16.71
C ILE A 152 5.98 -20.90 15.69
N GLN A 153 7.28 -20.92 15.96
CA GLN A 153 8.29 -20.25 15.12
C GLN A 153 8.13 -20.55 13.62
N LYS A 154 8.05 -21.83 13.27
CA LYS A 154 7.95 -22.27 11.88
C LYS A 154 6.66 -21.84 11.16
N GLN A 155 5.60 -21.57 11.92
CA GLN A 155 4.33 -21.06 11.40
C GLN A 155 4.30 -19.53 11.36
N CYS A 156 5.06 -18.89 12.24
CA CYS A 156 5.12 -17.45 12.40
C CYS A 156 6.07 -16.77 11.41
N THR A 157 7.17 -17.42 11.03
CA THR A 157 8.15 -16.83 10.11
C THR A 157 8.82 -17.87 9.22
N GLN A 158 9.06 -17.50 7.97
CA GLN A 158 9.84 -18.27 7.00
C GLN A 158 11.26 -17.71 6.83
N ALA A 159 11.64 -16.69 7.62
CA ALA A 159 12.96 -16.12 7.57
C ALA A 159 14.02 -17.17 7.93
N LYS A 160 15.14 -17.20 7.21
CA LYS A 160 16.25 -18.12 7.46
C LYS A 160 16.81 -18.01 8.89
N SER A 161 16.72 -16.81 9.49
CA SER A 161 17.11 -16.57 10.87
C SER A 161 16.14 -17.18 11.90
N GLY A 162 14.96 -17.64 11.48
CA GLY A 162 13.91 -18.09 12.39
C GLY A 162 13.27 -16.96 13.24
N ARG A 163 13.63 -15.70 12.99
CA ARG A 163 13.18 -14.55 13.80
C ARG A 163 12.17 -13.71 13.04
N ARG A 164 11.03 -13.42 13.68
CA ARG A 164 10.02 -12.53 13.10
C ARG A 164 10.46 -11.08 13.20
N ILE A 165 10.26 -10.35 12.12
CA ILE A 165 10.45 -8.90 12.05
C ILE A 165 9.12 -8.33 11.55
N LEU A 166 8.62 -7.29 12.21
CA LEU A 166 7.55 -6.46 11.68
C LEU A 166 8.13 -5.15 11.16
N VAL A 167 7.56 -4.70 10.05
CA VAL A 167 7.82 -3.37 9.49
C VAL A 167 6.52 -2.60 9.54
N VAL A 168 6.54 -1.45 10.21
CA VAL A 168 5.37 -0.59 10.40
C VAL A 168 5.70 0.77 9.82
N GLY A 169 5.03 1.15 8.74
CA GLY A 169 5.19 2.46 8.10
C GLY A 169 4.81 3.59 9.03
N LEU A 170 5.52 4.70 8.91
CA LEU A 170 5.23 5.95 9.62
C LEU A 170 4.72 6.97 8.58
N ARG A 171 3.55 7.51 8.83
CA ARG A 171 2.98 8.59 8.03
C ARG A 171 3.38 9.93 8.59
#